data_d09471dea3eda9f77ebb6f25175a6eb7
#
_entry.id   d09471dea3eda9f77ebb6f25175a6eb7
#
_cell.length_a   1.000
_cell.length_b   1.000
_cell.length_c   1.000
_cell.angle_alpha   90.00
_cell.angle_beta   90.00
_cell.angle_gamma   90.00
#
_symmetry.space_group_name_H-M   'P 1'
#
loop_
_entity.id
_entity.type
_entity.pdbx_description
1 polymer ?
#
loop_
_entity_poly.entity_id
_entity_poly.type
_entity_poly.pdbx_seq_one_letter_code
_entity_poly.pdbx_strand_id
1 'polypeptide(L)' 'MAIVPDYVRSLNDHDLNEVVSSMPQECLDQIEQYSRFSVETVVFMIKAQYPMYADIARIIATAYKE' A
#
# COMPACT_ATOMS: atom_id res chain seq x y z
N MET A 1 -0.07 -6.12 -16.10
CA MET A 1 0.97 -5.59 -15.20
C MET A 1 0.44 -4.35 -14.49
N ALA A 2 0.55 -4.32 -13.20
CA ALA A 2 0.10 -3.14 -12.45
C ALA A 2 1.06 -1.98 -12.74
N ILE A 3 0.50 -0.83 -13.10
CA ILE A 3 1.28 0.36 -13.37
C ILE A 3 1.23 1.24 -12.13
N VAL A 4 2.38 1.41 -11.50
CA VAL A 4 2.50 2.31 -10.36
C VAL A 4 2.54 3.74 -10.89
N PRO A 5 1.69 4.65 -10.40
CA PRO A 5 1.72 6.04 -10.83
C PRO A 5 3.11 6.67 -10.62
N ASP A 6 3.49 7.57 -11.51
CA ASP A 6 4.82 8.19 -11.44
C ASP A 6 5.05 8.90 -10.11
N TYR A 7 4.02 9.54 -9.56
CA TYR A 7 4.17 10.23 -8.28
C TYR A 7 4.54 9.27 -7.15
N VAL A 8 4.03 8.05 -7.18
CA VAL A 8 4.37 7.03 -6.18
C VAL A 8 5.83 6.60 -6.31
N ARG A 9 6.29 6.42 -7.55
CA ARG A 9 7.68 6.04 -7.81
C ARG A 9 8.66 7.11 -7.39
N SER A 10 8.25 8.37 -7.44
CA SER A 10 9.11 9.49 -7.10
C SER A 10 9.12 9.80 -5.61
N LEU A 11 8.27 9.14 -4.81
CA LEU A 11 8.23 9.38 -3.37
C LEU A 11 9.52 8.88 -2.71
N ASN A 12 10.10 9.72 -1.88
CA ASN A 12 11.19 9.31 -1.00
C ASN A 12 10.59 8.80 0.31
N ASP A 13 11.42 8.32 1.23
CA ASP A 13 10.95 7.76 2.50
C ASP A 13 10.13 8.76 3.30
N HIS A 14 10.50 10.03 3.28
CA HIS A 14 9.77 11.08 4.00
C HIS A 14 8.37 11.28 3.43
N ASP A 15 8.27 11.41 2.10
CA ASP A 15 6.99 11.60 1.43
C ASP A 15 6.08 10.38 1.60
N LEU A 16 6.67 9.19 1.53
CA LEU A 16 5.93 7.96 1.75
C LEU A 16 5.35 7.91 3.17
N ASN A 17 6.14 8.31 4.16
CA ASN A 17 5.68 8.37 5.55
C ASN A 17 4.52 9.36 5.71
N GLU A 18 4.56 10.49 5.02
CA GLU A 18 3.46 11.45 5.07
C GLU A 18 2.18 10.86 4.50
N VAL A 19 2.26 10.17 3.36
CA VAL A 19 1.10 9.53 2.77
C VAL A 19 0.55 8.45 3.69
N VAL A 20 1.42 7.61 4.24
CA VAL A 20 1.01 6.55 5.17
C VAL A 20 0.33 7.15 6.39
N SER A 21 0.85 8.26 6.93
CA SER A 21 0.27 8.91 8.10
C SER A 21 -1.12 9.47 7.83
N SER A 22 -1.43 9.80 6.58
CA SER A 22 -2.75 10.33 6.21
C SER A 22 -3.76 9.22 5.89
N MET A 23 -3.32 7.96 5.78
CA MET A 23 -4.21 6.86 5.47
C MET A 23 -5.05 6.47 6.69
N PRO A 24 -6.30 6.01 6.48
CA PRO A 24 -7.12 5.50 7.58
C PRO A 24 -6.41 4.37 8.31
N GLN A 25 -6.49 4.34 9.63
CA GLN A 25 -5.88 3.28 10.43
C GLN A 25 -6.40 1.91 10.02
N GLU A 26 -7.68 1.81 9.71
CA GLU A 26 -8.29 0.56 9.26
C GLU A 26 -7.61 0.05 7.99
N CYS A 27 -7.27 0.94 7.07
CA CYS A 27 -6.56 0.58 5.84
C CYS A 27 -5.17 0.02 6.16
N LEU A 28 -4.44 0.69 7.04
CA LEU A 28 -3.11 0.24 7.44
C LEU A 28 -3.16 -1.12 8.14
N ASP A 29 -4.15 -1.33 9.01
CA ASP A 29 -4.33 -2.60 9.71
C ASP A 29 -4.59 -3.73 8.72
N GLN A 30 -5.39 -3.48 7.70
CA GLN A 30 -5.67 -4.47 6.67
C GLN A 30 -4.43 -4.81 5.86
N ILE A 31 -3.62 -3.81 5.52
CA ILE A 31 -2.37 -4.03 4.80
C ILE A 31 -1.47 -4.95 5.62
N GLU A 32 -1.30 -4.67 6.91
CA GLU A 32 -0.47 -5.49 7.78
C GLU A 32 -1.02 -6.92 7.87
N GLN A 33 -2.32 -7.06 8.07
CA GLN A 33 -2.96 -8.36 8.23
C GLN A 33 -2.81 -9.22 6.97
N TYR A 34 -3.12 -8.66 5.81
CA TYR A 34 -3.12 -9.43 4.56
C TYR A 34 -1.73 -9.62 3.97
N SER A 35 -0.75 -8.79 4.37
CA SER A 35 0.62 -8.97 3.92
C SER A 35 1.20 -10.32 4.35
N ARG A 36 0.62 -10.93 5.37
CA ARG A 36 1.01 -12.26 5.83
C ARG A 36 0.68 -13.35 4.81
N PHE A 37 -0.25 -13.08 3.92
CA PHE A 37 -0.65 -14.02 2.86
C PHE A 37 0.16 -13.77 1.60
N SER A 38 -0.03 -12.62 0.98
CA SER A 38 0.73 -12.23 -0.21
C SER A 38 0.51 -10.75 -0.51
N VAL A 39 1.43 -10.17 -1.29
CA VAL A 39 1.28 -8.79 -1.74
C VAL A 39 0.05 -8.66 -2.64
N GLU A 40 -0.20 -9.64 -3.49
CA GLU A 40 -1.37 -9.63 -4.37
C GLU A 40 -2.68 -9.61 -3.58
N THR A 41 -2.73 -10.36 -2.48
CA THR A 41 -3.91 -10.37 -1.60
C THR A 41 -4.14 -8.97 -1.03
N VAL A 42 -3.08 -8.31 -0.56
CA VAL A 42 -3.17 -6.95 -0.03
C VAL A 42 -3.74 -6.01 -1.09
N VAL A 43 -3.15 -6.03 -2.29
CA VAL A 43 -3.59 -5.15 -3.37
C VAL A 43 -5.05 -5.40 -3.72
N PHE A 44 -5.44 -6.66 -3.81
CA PHE A 44 -6.82 -7.03 -4.13
C PHE A 44 -7.80 -6.48 -3.10
N MET A 45 -7.51 -6.69 -1.82
CA MET A 45 -8.40 -6.28 -0.73
C MET A 45 -8.47 -4.76 -0.62
N ILE A 46 -7.34 -4.08 -0.71
CA ILE A 46 -7.31 -2.62 -0.62
C ILE A 46 -7.98 -2.00 -1.83
N LYS A 47 -7.74 -2.53 -3.02
CA LYS A 47 -8.36 -2.01 -4.23
C LYS A 47 -9.89 -2.07 -4.16
N ALA A 48 -10.43 -3.09 -3.51
CA ALA A 48 -11.88 -3.25 -3.37
C ALA A 48 -12.49 -2.17 -2.45
N GLN A 49 -11.75 -1.73 -1.43
CA GLN A 49 -12.24 -0.78 -0.44
C GLN A 49 -11.68 0.63 -0.62
N TYR A 50 -10.41 0.72 -0.98
CA TYR A 50 -9.69 1.99 -1.10
C TYR A 50 -8.87 1.98 -2.38
N PRO A 51 -9.53 2.04 -3.55
CA PRO A 51 -8.81 1.93 -4.84
C PRO A 51 -7.71 2.99 -5.00
N MET A 52 -7.87 4.15 -4.37
CA MET A 52 -6.87 5.21 -4.43
C MET A 52 -5.57 4.85 -3.70
N TYR A 53 -5.62 3.87 -2.79
CA TYR A 53 -4.45 3.45 -2.02
C TYR A 53 -3.85 2.12 -2.50
N ALA A 54 -4.36 1.54 -3.59
CA ALA A 54 -3.90 0.22 -4.04
C ALA A 54 -2.40 0.19 -4.33
N ASP A 55 -1.88 1.21 -5.00
CA ASP A 55 -0.46 1.25 -5.35
C ASP A 55 0.42 1.46 -4.12
N ILE A 56 -0.02 2.33 -3.21
CA ILE A 56 0.68 2.56 -1.94
C ILE A 56 0.67 1.27 -1.10
N ALA A 57 -0.47 0.57 -1.09
CA ALA A 57 -0.58 -0.69 -0.35
C ALA A 57 0.40 -1.73 -0.86
N ARG A 58 0.62 -1.79 -2.17
CA ARG A 58 1.60 -2.72 -2.75
C ARG A 58 3.01 -2.41 -2.23
N ILE A 59 3.37 -1.14 -2.19
CA ILE A 59 4.69 -0.73 -1.70
C ILE A 59 4.86 -1.10 -0.24
N ILE A 60 3.87 -0.79 0.59
CA ILE A 60 3.92 -1.09 2.02
C ILE A 60 3.98 -2.60 2.25
N ALA A 61 3.15 -3.38 1.55
CA ALA A 61 3.13 -4.82 1.69
C ALA A 61 4.46 -5.46 1.30
N THR A 62 5.09 -4.93 0.24
CA THR A 62 6.41 -5.41 -0.19
C THR A 62 7.44 -5.17 0.91
N ALA A 63 7.38 -4.01 1.57
CA ALA A 63 8.29 -3.69 2.67
C ALA A 63 8.09 -4.65 3.85
N TYR A 64 6.85 -5.02 4.16
CA TYR A 64 6.58 -5.98 5.23
C TYR A 64 7.15 -7.37 4.93
N LYS A 65 7.20 -7.75 3.66
CA LYS A 65 7.71 -9.06 3.28
C LYS A 65 9.24 -9.13 3.25
N GLU A 66 9.88 -8.01 3.10
CA GLU A 66 11.33 -7.93 3.10
C GLU A 66 11.86 -7.80 4.52
#